data_e7d05d11d8088693daf847d065dc71e2
#
_entry.id   e7d05d11d8088693daf847d065dc71e2
#
_cell.length_a   1.000
_cell.length_b   1.000
_cell.length_c   1.000
_cell.angle_alpha   90.00
_cell.angle_beta   90.00
_cell.angle_gamma   90.00
#
_symmetry.space_group_name_H-M   'P 1'
#
loop_
_entity.id
_entity.type
_entity.pdbx_description
1 polymer ?
#
loop_
_entity_poly.entity_id
_entity_poly.type
_entity_poly.pdbx_seq_one_letter_code
_entity_poly.pdbx_strand_id
1 'polypeptide(L)'
;HSERGEIVPTRAILKTAEQIEKIKESARLNTAVLDEVAKHIRIGMSTAEIDDIVYTFTKEHGGIPAPLNYQGFPKSVCTSLNNEICHGIPDKNIILQDGDIINVDVSTILNGYFSDASRMFKLGTVSERAEKIVRVTEECVNLGLAAAKPWGHLGDIAHAINTHARENGYSVVEEIGGHGIGLEFHEDPFV
;
A
#
# COMPACT_ATOMS: atom_id res chain seq x y z
N HIS A 1 -7.98 -23.86 18.68
CA HIS A 1 -7.79 -23.68 17.23
C HIS A 1 -6.96 -24.81 16.65
N SER A 2 -5.71 -25.03 17.07
CA SER A 2 -4.86 -26.12 16.53
C SER A 2 -5.47 -27.52 16.65
N GLU A 3 -6.24 -27.80 17.71
CA GLU A 3 -6.96 -29.08 17.89
C GLU A 3 -8.05 -29.31 16.82
N ARG A 4 -8.49 -28.24 16.14
CA ARG A 4 -9.44 -28.28 15.01
C ARG A 4 -8.74 -28.29 13.66
N GLY A 5 -7.42 -28.44 13.62
CA GLY A 5 -6.61 -28.42 12.39
C GLY A 5 -6.39 -27.02 11.81
N GLU A 6 -6.72 -25.97 12.55
CA GLU A 6 -6.49 -24.58 12.13
C GLU A 6 -5.00 -24.23 12.26
N ILE A 7 -4.46 -23.50 11.28
CA ILE A 7 -3.11 -22.98 11.34
C ILE A 7 -3.11 -21.77 12.29
N VAL A 8 -2.36 -21.90 13.38
CA VAL A 8 -2.20 -20.83 14.37
C VAL A 8 -0.79 -20.26 14.22
N PRO A 9 -0.65 -18.96 13.93
CA PRO A 9 0.66 -18.32 13.84
C PRO A 9 1.47 -18.47 15.12
N THR A 10 2.77 -18.54 15.00
CA THR A 10 3.66 -18.61 16.17
C THR A 10 3.66 -17.29 16.94
N ARG A 11 4.01 -17.34 18.23
CA ARG A 11 4.11 -16.11 19.05
C ARG A 11 5.20 -15.15 18.55
N ALA A 12 6.10 -15.61 17.71
CA ALA A 12 7.20 -14.80 17.15
C ALA A 12 6.70 -13.62 16.30
N ILE A 13 5.51 -13.75 15.68
CA ILE A 13 4.93 -12.66 14.88
C ILE A 13 4.10 -11.66 15.70
N LEU A 14 3.87 -11.93 16.99
CA LEU A 14 3.11 -11.02 17.85
C LEU A 14 3.98 -9.82 18.24
N LYS A 15 3.43 -8.63 18.05
CA LYS A 15 4.06 -7.37 18.44
C LYS A 15 3.73 -7.03 19.88
N THR A 16 4.69 -6.46 20.61
CA THR A 16 4.44 -5.87 21.93
C THR A 16 3.65 -4.55 21.78
N ALA A 17 3.06 -4.08 22.88
CA ALA A 17 2.37 -2.80 22.87
C ALA A 17 3.31 -1.64 22.48
N GLU A 18 4.56 -1.66 22.95
CA GLU A 18 5.59 -0.68 22.58
C GLU A 18 5.90 -0.72 21.08
N GLN A 19 6.12 -1.91 20.53
CA GLN A 19 6.34 -2.07 19.08
C GLN A 19 5.17 -1.56 18.26
N ILE A 20 3.94 -1.84 18.68
CA ILE A 20 2.73 -1.34 18.01
C ILE A 20 2.71 0.19 17.99
N GLU A 21 3.02 0.86 19.11
CA GLU A 21 3.07 2.33 19.13
C GLU A 21 4.16 2.89 18.21
N LYS A 22 5.33 2.24 18.13
CA LYS A 22 6.40 2.63 17.19
C LYS A 22 6.02 2.41 15.73
N ILE A 23 5.33 1.33 15.41
CA ILE A 23 4.77 1.08 14.08
C ILE A 23 3.75 2.16 13.72
N LYS A 24 2.89 2.56 14.67
CA LYS A 24 1.94 3.67 14.47
C LYS A 24 2.64 5.02 14.24
N GLU A 25 3.77 5.29 14.91
CA GLU A 25 4.58 6.48 14.64
C GLU A 25 5.06 6.49 13.18
N SER A 26 5.61 5.37 12.70
CA SER A 26 6.01 5.20 11.30
C SER A 26 4.82 5.35 10.34
N ALA A 27 3.67 4.75 10.66
CA ALA A 27 2.46 4.83 9.84
C ALA A 27 1.92 6.26 9.73
N ARG A 28 2.02 7.08 10.80
CA ARG A 28 1.64 8.50 10.73
C ARG A 28 2.54 9.27 9.76
N LEU A 29 3.84 9.02 9.79
CA LEU A 29 4.76 9.63 8.81
C LEU A 29 4.43 9.15 7.40
N ASN A 30 4.22 7.85 7.21
CA ASN A 30 3.86 7.27 5.91
C ASN A 30 2.60 7.91 5.31
N THR A 31 1.57 8.09 6.14
CA THR A 31 0.34 8.79 5.74
C THR A 31 0.61 10.25 5.38
N ALA A 32 1.45 10.96 6.17
CA ALA A 32 1.81 12.34 5.90
C ALA A 32 2.58 12.49 4.57
N VAL A 33 3.40 11.51 4.19
CA VAL A 33 4.07 11.46 2.86
C VAL A 33 3.03 11.39 1.75
N LEU A 34 2.02 10.51 1.87
CA LEU A 34 0.93 10.43 0.88
C LEU A 34 0.10 11.72 0.82
N ASP A 35 -0.10 12.39 1.97
CA ASP A 35 -0.77 13.68 2.01
C ASP A 35 0.06 14.78 1.35
N GLU A 36 1.39 14.72 1.46
CA GLU A 36 2.29 15.64 0.75
C GLU A 36 2.23 15.43 -0.76
N VAL A 37 2.29 14.17 -1.21
CA VAL A 37 2.08 13.83 -2.63
C VAL A 37 0.75 14.39 -3.14
N ALA A 38 -0.33 14.23 -2.37
CA ALA A 38 -1.67 14.71 -2.73
C ALA A 38 -1.74 16.23 -2.98
N LYS A 39 -0.88 17.03 -2.33
CA LYS A 39 -0.82 18.49 -2.51
C LYS A 39 -0.14 18.90 -3.83
N HIS A 40 0.70 18.03 -4.36
CA HIS A 40 1.59 18.37 -5.48
C HIS A 40 1.26 17.65 -6.77
N ILE A 41 0.70 16.44 -6.69
CA ILE A 41 0.43 15.60 -7.86
C ILE A 41 -0.52 16.30 -8.83
N ARG A 42 -0.13 16.35 -10.12
CA ARG A 42 -0.89 17.06 -11.16
C ARG A 42 -0.54 16.55 -12.55
N ILE A 43 -1.40 16.83 -13.50
CA ILE A 43 -1.14 16.63 -14.93
C ILE A 43 0.15 17.35 -15.32
N GLY A 44 0.97 16.71 -16.15
CA GLY A 44 2.27 17.22 -16.62
C GLY A 44 3.43 16.92 -15.69
N MET A 45 3.19 16.39 -14.49
CA MET A 45 4.22 15.94 -13.57
C MET A 45 4.78 14.59 -14.01
N SER A 46 6.08 14.38 -13.88
CA SER A 46 6.68 13.06 -14.08
C SER A 46 6.55 12.19 -12.82
N THR A 47 6.58 10.86 -12.99
CA THR A 47 6.60 9.97 -11.83
C THR A 47 7.91 10.08 -11.04
N ALA A 48 9.01 10.51 -11.66
CA ALA A 48 10.25 10.84 -10.94
C ALA A 48 10.10 12.03 -9.99
N GLU A 49 9.29 13.04 -10.33
CA GLU A 49 9.01 14.15 -9.40
C GLU A 49 8.20 13.70 -8.18
N ILE A 50 7.36 12.66 -8.32
CA ILE A 50 6.69 12.02 -7.16
C ILE A 50 7.73 11.35 -6.25
N ASP A 51 8.70 10.64 -6.84
CA ASP A 51 9.80 10.01 -6.09
C ASP A 51 10.62 11.07 -5.31
N ASP A 52 10.92 12.20 -5.93
CA ASP A 52 11.64 13.31 -5.29
C ASP A 52 10.87 13.88 -4.09
N ILE A 53 9.55 14.04 -4.21
CA ILE A 53 8.68 14.50 -3.10
C ILE A 53 8.71 13.48 -1.96
N VAL A 54 8.49 12.20 -2.27
CA VAL A 54 8.47 11.11 -1.28
C VAL A 54 9.81 11.02 -0.56
N TYR A 55 10.92 11.02 -1.31
CA TYR A 55 12.26 10.97 -0.74
C TYR A 55 12.52 12.16 0.19
N THR A 56 12.32 13.37 -0.32
CA THR A 56 12.65 14.61 0.40
C THR A 56 11.83 14.71 1.69
N PHE A 57 10.50 14.58 1.58
CA PHE A 57 9.62 14.70 2.74
C PHE A 57 9.91 13.63 3.80
N THR A 58 10.11 12.38 3.38
CA THR A 58 10.45 11.28 4.30
C THR A 58 11.75 11.58 5.06
N LYS A 59 12.79 12.04 4.34
CA LYS A 59 14.10 12.35 4.93
C LYS A 59 14.05 13.54 5.88
N GLU A 60 13.34 14.59 5.52
CA GLU A 60 13.18 15.79 6.35
C GLU A 60 12.46 15.51 7.67
N HIS A 61 11.62 14.47 7.70
CA HIS A 61 10.90 14.02 8.91
C HIS A 61 11.58 12.85 9.64
N GLY A 62 12.87 12.60 9.33
CA GLY A 62 13.67 11.61 10.05
C GLY A 62 13.41 10.15 9.63
N GLY A 63 12.59 9.93 8.60
CA GLY A 63 12.31 8.62 8.05
C GLY A 63 13.31 8.18 6.98
N ILE A 64 13.17 6.94 6.56
CA ILE A 64 13.90 6.34 5.44
C ILE A 64 12.85 5.69 4.52
N PRO A 65 12.85 6.00 3.19
CA PRO A 65 12.02 5.26 2.25
C PRO A 65 12.43 3.78 2.23
N ALA A 66 11.52 2.89 2.60
CA ALA A 66 11.83 1.47 2.73
C ALA A 66 12.14 0.78 1.39
N PRO A 67 11.51 1.15 0.24
CA PRO A 67 11.80 0.52 -1.04
C PRO A 67 13.21 0.80 -1.56
N LEU A 68 13.80 1.94 -1.18
CA LEU A 68 15.09 2.38 -1.75
C LEU A 68 16.21 1.38 -1.44
N ASN A 69 16.77 0.79 -2.48
CA ASN A 69 17.78 -0.28 -2.45
C ASN A 69 17.28 -1.63 -1.86
N TYR A 70 16.00 -1.75 -1.53
CA TYR A 70 15.45 -3.03 -1.10
C TYR A 70 15.41 -4.00 -2.29
N GLN A 71 16.11 -5.13 -2.18
CA GLN A 71 16.25 -6.13 -3.26
C GLN A 71 16.64 -5.53 -4.63
N GLY A 72 17.38 -4.41 -4.61
CA GLY A 72 17.82 -3.73 -5.84
C GLY A 72 16.82 -2.74 -6.43
N PHE A 73 15.69 -2.46 -5.77
CA PHE A 73 14.75 -1.44 -6.22
C PHE A 73 15.38 -0.04 -6.15
N PRO A 74 15.39 0.76 -7.26
CA PRO A 74 16.25 1.93 -7.36
C PRO A 74 15.61 3.23 -6.85
N LYS A 75 14.38 3.20 -6.34
CA LYS A 75 13.55 4.36 -6.06
C LYS A 75 12.94 4.32 -4.66
N SER A 76 12.40 5.45 -4.22
CA SER A 76 11.85 5.64 -2.86
C SER A 76 10.38 5.27 -2.72
N VAL A 77 9.70 5.05 -3.85
CA VAL A 77 8.26 4.83 -3.95
C VAL A 77 7.96 3.99 -5.18
N CYS A 78 6.87 3.22 -5.16
CA CYS A 78 6.34 2.62 -6.37
C CYS A 78 5.23 3.53 -6.95
N THR A 79 5.25 3.71 -8.28
CA THR A 79 4.28 4.52 -9.01
C THR A 79 3.69 3.71 -10.15
N SER A 80 2.55 3.07 -9.92
CA SER A 80 1.94 2.17 -10.90
C SER A 80 0.82 2.87 -11.65
N LEU A 81 1.07 3.14 -12.94
CA LEU A 81 0.21 3.94 -13.80
C LEU A 81 -0.76 3.07 -14.59
N ASN A 82 -2.04 3.41 -14.59
CA ASN A 82 -3.11 2.80 -15.37
C ASN A 82 -3.17 1.27 -15.23
N ASN A 83 -2.59 0.52 -16.15
CA ASN A 83 -2.63 -0.94 -16.21
C ASN A 83 -1.42 -1.63 -15.56
N GLU A 84 -0.50 -0.88 -14.97
CA GLU A 84 0.53 -1.46 -14.12
C GLU A 84 -0.09 -1.92 -12.80
N ILE A 85 0.07 -3.20 -12.47
CA ILE A 85 -0.56 -3.81 -11.30
C ILE A 85 0.09 -3.29 -10.02
N CYS A 86 1.42 -3.33 -9.93
CA CYS A 86 2.21 -2.86 -8.78
C CYS A 86 3.68 -2.65 -9.17
N HIS A 87 4.47 -2.09 -8.23
CA HIS A 87 5.92 -1.93 -8.30
C HIS A 87 6.42 -1.13 -9.52
N GLY A 88 5.58 -0.23 -10.08
CA GLY A 88 6.00 0.70 -11.13
C GLY A 88 7.19 1.54 -10.66
N ILE A 89 8.25 1.62 -11.50
CA ILE A 89 9.48 2.35 -11.16
C ILE A 89 9.33 3.79 -11.64
N PRO A 90 9.45 4.79 -10.75
CA PRO A 90 9.44 6.19 -11.14
C PRO A 90 10.47 6.55 -12.21
N ASP A 91 10.02 7.22 -13.28
CA ASP A 91 10.85 7.64 -14.40
C ASP A 91 10.50 9.08 -14.84
N LYS A 92 11.52 9.85 -15.22
CA LYS A 92 11.37 11.24 -15.70
C LYS A 92 10.63 11.36 -17.03
N ASN A 93 10.56 10.28 -17.80
CA ASN A 93 9.90 10.24 -19.10
C ASN A 93 8.43 9.81 -19.00
N ILE A 94 7.99 9.30 -17.84
CA ILE A 94 6.60 8.93 -17.59
C ILE A 94 5.90 10.17 -17.04
N ILE A 95 5.15 10.84 -17.90
CA ILE A 95 4.46 12.11 -17.60
C ILE A 95 2.97 11.86 -17.42
N LEU A 96 2.43 12.27 -16.29
CA LEU A 96 1.02 12.14 -15.94
C LEU A 96 0.14 12.98 -16.87
N GLN A 97 -0.94 12.39 -17.37
CA GLN A 97 -1.86 13.00 -18.33
C GLN A 97 -3.29 13.08 -17.78
N ASP A 98 -4.13 13.87 -18.46
CA ASP A 98 -5.55 13.88 -18.19
C ASP A 98 -6.16 12.51 -18.48
N GLY A 99 -6.93 11.98 -17.54
CA GLY A 99 -7.54 10.66 -17.62
C GLY A 99 -6.74 9.52 -16.98
N ASP A 100 -5.51 9.78 -16.54
CA ASP A 100 -4.70 8.77 -15.86
C ASP A 100 -5.21 8.48 -14.44
N ILE A 101 -5.03 7.22 -14.03
CA ILE A 101 -5.08 6.80 -12.63
C ILE A 101 -3.70 6.27 -12.24
N ILE A 102 -3.23 6.59 -11.05
CA ILE A 102 -1.93 6.15 -10.57
C ILE A 102 -2.02 5.71 -9.11
N ASN A 103 -1.47 4.54 -8.82
CA ASN A 103 -1.22 4.11 -7.45
C ASN A 103 0.15 4.61 -7.02
N VAL A 104 0.19 5.36 -5.92
CA VAL A 104 1.43 5.78 -5.25
C VAL A 104 1.54 4.96 -3.98
N ASP A 105 2.55 4.10 -3.92
CA ASP A 105 2.75 3.12 -2.87
C ASP A 105 4.01 3.46 -2.08
N VAL A 106 3.78 3.92 -0.85
CA VAL A 106 4.81 4.48 0.04
C VAL A 106 5.03 3.55 1.21
N SER A 107 6.28 3.17 1.42
CA SER A 107 6.69 2.43 2.60
C SER A 107 7.80 3.20 3.32
N THR A 108 7.67 3.33 4.64
CA THR A 108 8.53 4.18 5.46
C THR A 108 9.14 3.40 6.62
N ILE A 109 10.42 3.66 6.90
CA ILE A 109 11.08 3.21 8.12
C ILE A 109 11.27 4.44 9.02
N LEU A 110 10.74 4.37 10.24
CA LEU A 110 10.97 5.38 11.28
C LEU A 110 11.45 4.69 12.55
N ASN A 111 12.63 5.09 13.06
CA ASN A 111 13.24 4.50 14.25
C ASN A 111 13.37 2.97 14.19
N GLY A 112 13.57 2.39 12.99
CA GLY A 112 13.70 0.96 12.77
C GLY A 112 12.37 0.20 12.63
N TYR A 113 11.23 0.90 12.61
CA TYR A 113 9.90 0.31 12.43
C TYR A 113 9.33 0.65 11.05
N PHE A 114 8.75 -0.35 10.40
CA PHE A 114 8.22 -0.26 9.06
C PHE A 114 6.72 0.05 9.05
N SER A 115 6.31 0.79 8.04
CA SER A 115 4.91 1.01 7.70
C SER A 115 4.74 1.11 6.19
N ASP A 116 3.57 0.76 5.70
CA ASP A 116 3.26 0.65 4.28
C ASP A 116 1.82 1.07 4.02
N ALA A 117 1.61 1.88 3.00
CA ALA A 117 0.28 2.25 2.53
C ALA A 117 0.35 2.83 1.12
N SER A 118 -0.67 2.57 0.34
CA SER A 118 -0.81 3.17 -0.98
C SER A 118 -2.07 4.02 -1.11
N ARG A 119 -2.05 4.91 -2.11
CA ARG A 119 -3.20 5.74 -2.46
C ARG A 119 -3.35 5.84 -3.97
N MET A 120 -4.60 5.70 -4.44
CA MET A 120 -4.93 5.98 -5.83
C MET A 120 -5.17 7.47 -6.03
N PHE A 121 -4.61 8.02 -7.10
CA PHE A 121 -4.88 9.37 -7.57
C PHE A 121 -5.48 9.33 -8.97
N LYS A 122 -6.48 10.17 -9.19
CA LYS A 122 -7.15 10.37 -10.49
C LYS A 122 -6.70 11.72 -11.04
N LEU A 123 -6.20 11.75 -12.27
CA LEU A 123 -5.68 12.97 -12.90
C LEU A 123 -6.73 13.52 -13.88
N GLY A 124 -7.29 14.69 -13.56
CA GLY A 124 -8.29 15.33 -14.41
C GLY A 124 -9.57 14.53 -14.54
N THR A 125 -10.04 14.31 -15.78
CA THR A 125 -11.28 13.59 -16.06
C THR A 125 -11.01 12.15 -16.48
N VAL A 126 -11.21 11.22 -15.55
CA VAL A 126 -10.99 9.79 -15.82
C VAL A 126 -12.21 9.12 -16.43
N SER A 127 -12.03 7.99 -17.12
CA SER A 127 -13.14 7.23 -17.69
C SER A 127 -14.03 6.60 -16.61
N GLU A 128 -15.29 6.31 -16.93
CA GLU A 128 -16.22 5.60 -16.04
C GLU A 128 -15.65 4.24 -15.57
N ARG A 129 -14.89 3.57 -16.44
CA ARG A 129 -14.21 2.31 -16.10
C ARG A 129 -13.13 2.51 -15.04
N ALA A 130 -12.32 3.56 -15.18
CA ALA A 130 -11.28 3.91 -14.22
C ALA A 130 -11.90 4.36 -12.88
N GLU A 131 -12.94 5.19 -12.92
CA GLU A 131 -13.69 5.60 -11.73
C GLU A 131 -14.26 4.40 -10.97
N LYS A 132 -14.88 3.46 -11.72
CA LYS A 132 -15.47 2.25 -11.12
C LYS A 132 -14.42 1.37 -10.44
N ILE A 133 -13.28 1.10 -11.09
CA ILE A 133 -12.28 0.21 -10.50
C ILE A 133 -11.64 0.83 -9.25
N VAL A 134 -11.34 2.13 -9.27
CA VAL A 134 -10.79 2.84 -8.11
C VAL A 134 -11.77 2.76 -6.93
N ARG A 135 -13.05 3.07 -7.15
CA ARG A 135 -14.08 3.00 -6.12
C ARG A 135 -14.27 1.59 -5.56
N VAL A 136 -14.40 0.59 -6.43
CA VAL A 136 -14.59 -0.81 -5.99
C VAL A 136 -13.38 -1.33 -5.22
N THR A 137 -12.17 -0.94 -5.61
CA THR A 137 -10.95 -1.32 -4.88
C THR A 137 -10.90 -0.67 -3.49
N GLU A 138 -11.28 0.60 -3.36
CA GLU A 138 -11.40 1.27 -2.06
C GLU A 138 -12.46 0.59 -1.17
N GLU A 139 -13.61 0.23 -1.74
CA GLU A 139 -14.64 -0.54 -1.05
C GLU A 139 -14.11 -1.90 -0.58
N CYS A 140 -13.32 -2.61 -1.40
CA CYS A 140 -12.66 -3.88 -1.04
C CYS A 140 -11.74 -3.72 0.18
N VAL A 141 -10.91 -2.67 0.21
CA VAL A 141 -10.03 -2.39 1.35
C VAL A 141 -10.85 -2.18 2.63
N ASN A 142 -11.89 -1.37 2.57
CA ASN A 142 -12.76 -1.09 3.71
C ASN A 142 -13.49 -2.34 4.21
N LEU A 143 -13.95 -3.21 3.32
CA LEU A 143 -14.60 -4.48 3.67
C LEU A 143 -13.60 -5.46 4.28
N GLY A 144 -12.37 -5.54 3.72
CA GLY A 144 -11.30 -6.34 4.28
C GLY A 144 -10.94 -5.91 5.71
N LEU A 145 -10.78 -4.60 5.94
CA LEU A 145 -10.54 -4.04 7.27
C LEU A 145 -11.70 -4.34 8.25
N ALA A 146 -12.94 -4.24 7.79
CA ALA A 146 -14.11 -4.55 8.61
C ALA A 146 -14.22 -6.06 8.95
N ALA A 147 -13.70 -6.93 8.10
CA ALA A 147 -13.65 -8.38 8.32
C ALA A 147 -12.53 -8.80 9.30
N ALA A 148 -11.48 -7.98 9.44
CA ALA A 148 -10.36 -8.23 10.35
C ALA A 148 -10.81 -8.05 11.81
N LYS A 149 -11.08 -9.16 12.48
CA LYS A 149 -11.57 -9.20 13.88
C LYS A 149 -10.66 -10.04 14.75
N PRO A 150 -10.53 -9.70 16.04
CA PRO A 150 -9.86 -10.59 16.99
C PRO A 150 -10.45 -12.01 16.92
N TRP A 151 -9.57 -13.02 16.82
CA TRP A 151 -9.93 -14.44 16.72
C TRP A 151 -10.64 -14.86 15.41
N GLY A 152 -10.75 -13.95 14.42
CA GLY A 152 -11.16 -14.26 13.05
C GLY A 152 -10.06 -14.99 12.27
N HIS A 153 -10.36 -15.35 11.06
CA HIS A 153 -9.39 -15.99 10.15
C HIS A 153 -8.89 -14.98 9.12
N LEU A 154 -7.64 -15.14 8.68
CA LEU A 154 -7.13 -14.34 7.55
C LEU A 154 -7.96 -14.52 6.29
N GLY A 155 -8.49 -15.73 6.08
CA GLY A 155 -9.42 -16.02 4.99
C GLY A 155 -10.71 -15.21 5.01
N ASP A 156 -11.13 -14.69 6.16
CA ASP A 156 -12.32 -13.81 6.24
C ASP A 156 -12.07 -12.49 5.52
N ILE A 157 -10.84 -11.96 5.61
CA ILE A 157 -10.40 -10.75 4.91
C ILE A 157 -10.40 -11.00 3.40
N ALA A 158 -9.70 -12.05 2.96
CA ALA A 158 -9.61 -12.42 1.55
C ALA A 158 -10.99 -12.72 0.95
N HIS A 159 -11.86 -13.41 1.69
CA HIS A 159 -13.23 -13.71 1.26
C HIS A 159 -14.06 -12.43 1.05
N ALA A 160 -14.00 -11.48 1.99
CA ALA A 160 -14.75 -10.22 1.88
C ALA A 160 -14.31 -9.43 0.64
N ILE A 161 -13.01 -9.30 0.41
CA ILE A 161 -12.43 -8.61 -0.75
C ILE A 161 -12.84 -9.30 -2.06
N ASN A 162 -12.59 -10.61 -2.16
CA ASN A 162 -12.85 -11.37 -3.39
C ASN A 162 -14.34 -11.41 -3.75
N THR A 163 -15.22 -11.54 -2.77
CA THR A 163 -16.67 -11.53 -2.98
C THR A 163 -17.10 -10.21 -3.59
N HIS A 164 -16.72 -9.08 -2.97
CA HIS A 164 -17.10 -7.76 -3.47
C HIS A 164 -16.52 -7.45 -4.86
N ALA A 165 -15.26 -7.81 -5.10
CA ALA A 165 -14.64 -7.65 -6.42
C ALA A 165 -15.42 -8.41 -7.50
N ARG A 166 -15.76 -9.69 -7.27
CA ARG A 166 -16.50 -10.54 -8.20
C ARG A 166 -17.94 -10.04 -8.46
N GLU A 167 -18.64 -9.59 -7.44
CA GLU A 167 -19.99 -9.01 -7.57
C GLU A 167 -19.98 -7.75 -8.43
N ASN A 168 -18.87 -7.02 -8.48
CA ASN A 168 -18.68 -5.86 -9.33
C ASN A 168 -18.07 -6.16 -10.71
N GLY A 169 -17.82 -7.44 -11.03
CA GLY A 169 -17.30 -7.90 -12.32
C GLY A 169 -15.78 -7.83 -12.44
N TYR A 170 -15.07 -7.84 -11.32
CA TYR A 170 -13.60 -7.89 -11.25
C TYR A 170 -13.10 -9.22 -10.70
N SER A 171 -11.82 -9.48 -10.88
CA SER A 171 -11.10 -10.58 -10.24
C SER A 171 -9.95 -10.03 -9.39
N VAL A 172 -9.63 -10.73 -8.32
CA VAL A 172 -8.43 -10.46 -7.52
C VAL A 172 -7.23 -11.11 -8.21
N VAL A 173 -6.07 -10.46 -8.16
CA VAL A 173 -4.79 -11.02 -8.64
C VAL A 173 -4.31 -12.01 -7.58
N GLU A 174 -4.31 -13.30 -7.90
CA GLU A 174 -4.04 -14.37 -6.92
C GLU A 174 -2.54 -14.52 -6.60
N GLU A 175 -1.66 -14.05 -7.50
CA GLU A 175 -0.21 -14.15 -7.37
C GLU A 175 0.41 -13.07 -6.46
N ILE A 176 -0.36 -12.07 -6.08
CA ILE A 176 0.07 -10.95 -5.24
C ILE A 176 -0.88 -10.84 -4.06
N GLY A 177 -0.35 -10.88 -2.85
CA GLY A 177 -1.13 -10.82 -1.62
C GLY A 177 -0.62 -9.73 -0.67
N GLY A 178 -1.37 -9.51 0.41
CA GLY A 178 -0.93 -8.69 1.52
C GLY A 178 0.06 -9.45 2.42
N HIS A 179 0.70 -8.72 3.31
CA HIS A 179 1.71 -9.28 4.22
C HIS A 179 1.73 -8.56 5.57
N GLY A 180 2.29 -9.22 6.56
CA GLY A 180 2.63 -8.59 7.83
C GLY A 180 3.75 -7.56 7.66
N ILE A 181 3.78 -6.56 8.54
CA ILE A 181 4.77 -5.48 8.53
C ILE A 181 5.04 -4.98 9.94
N GLY A 182 6.17 -4.36 10.14
CA GLY A 182 6.46 -3.61 11.36
C GLY A 182 7.87 -3.72 11.85
N LEU A 183 8.40 -4.91 12.11
CA LEU A 183 9.79 -5.14 12.47
C LEU A 183 10.64 -5.40 11.23
N GLU A 184 10.02 -5.98 10.23
CA GLU A 184 10.58 -6.22 8.90
C GLU A 184 9.67 -5.54 7.87
N PHE A 185 10.19 -5.32 6.65
CA PHE A 185 9.39 -4.76 5.56
C PHE A 185 8.30 -5.75 5.14
N HIS A 186 8.65 -7.01 4.95
CA HIS A 186 7.72 -8.10 4.67
C HIS A 186 7.89 -9.19 5.70
N GLU A 187 6.85 -9.51 6.43
CA GLU A 187 6.84 -10.56 7.45
C GLU A 187 5.51 -11.31 7.46
N ASP A 188 5.49 -12.45 8.11
CA ASP A 188 4.24 -13.21 8.32
C ASP A 188 3.20 -12.41 9.13
N PRO A 189 1.90 -12.65 8.90
CA PRO A 189 1.35 -13.58 7.92
C PRO A 189 1.22 -12.97 6.52
N PHE A 190 1.20 -13.83 5.50
CA PHE A 190 0.76 -13.47 4.16
C PHE A 190 -0.77 -13.68 4.04
N VAL A 191 -1.44 -12.79 3.27
CA VAL A 191 -2.90 -12.75 3.13
C VAL A 191 -3.30 -12.86 1.66
#